data_eb60d1718a9f8bb291045eaba6b74b74
#
_entry.id   eb60d1718a9f8bb291045eaba6b74b74
#
_cell.length_a   1.000
_cell.length_b   1.000
_cell.length_c   1.000
_cell.angle_alpha   90.00
_cell.angle_beta   90.00
_cell.angle_gamma   90.00
#
_symmetry.space_group_name_H-M   'P 1'
#
loop_
_entity.id
_entity.type
_entity.pdbx_description
1 polymer ?
#
loop_
_entity_poly.entity_id
_entity_poly.type
_entity_poly.pdbx_seq_one_letter_code
_entity_poly.pdbx_strand_id
1 'polypeptide(L)'
;QAVNEQGVSRMEEAKRQALDLLSGMRDGDAVTVLAAGTSFSPVVSRSTDHALAEHAIRSLEAGNGGADLSGALSLAAAMKRETSGMEIYVFTDSAVEIPQDAHLRAVGEGASNVSLMDMSLQPEENTAFVRLVSWGEDVQVEVECYADGALCDVRAVSLTDGESQGVLLTVPEGTRSAMARVSPGGALAVDDTRWAVAQSRRQYTALLVTEGNVFLEEALRLRPELNLVLASPQDVQAATGCDLYIYDGVLPQTLPETGAVWAVNPTETVAGITPGEAAQGHGTLRAATGEEAAAICEHLLLTDVAIRSFRPLSGGMPVLLSGGQPMLALSEEGGRRAAVLGFDLHDSNLPLKADFPVLVQNLLSWLLPDAAASVEAAGCGMLVSFVLDA
;
A
#
# COMPACT_ATOMS: atom_id res chain seq x y z
N GLN A 1 25.02 3.12 0.17
CA GLN A 1 25.58 2.65 -1.13
C GLN A 1 26.35 1.37 -0.90
N ALA A 2 26.14 0.40 -1.78
CA ALA A 2 26.95 -0.80 -1.78
C ALA A 2 28.41 -0.43 -2.09
N VAL A 3 29.33 -0.98 -1.29
CA VAL A 3 30.77 -0.82 -1.46
C VAL A 3 31.40 -2.17 -1.82
N ASN A 4 32.49 -2.14 -2.57
CA ASN A 4 33.28 -3.34 -2.84
C ASN A 4 34.21 -3.67 -1.63
N GLU A 5 34.94 -4.78 -1.71
CA GLU A 5 35.91 -5.22 -0.68
C GLU A 5 36.97 -4.15 -0.32
N GLN A 6 37.17 -3.17 -1.20
CA GLN A 6 38.15 -2.08 -1.02
C GLN A 6 37.50 -0.81 -0.44
N GLY A 7 36.20 -0.84 -0.12
CA GLY A 7 35.45 0.29 0.42
C GLY A 7 35.06 1.36 -0.62
N VAL A 8 35.20 1.07 -1.92
CA VAL A 8 34.80 1.96 -3.01
C VAL A 8 33.34 1.71 -3.36
N SER A 9 32.53 2.77 -3.39
CA SER A 9 31.12 2.64 -3.78
C SER A 9 30.95 2.38 -5.28
N ARG A 10 29.86 1.72 -5.66
CA ARG A 10 29.50 1.47 -7.07
C ARG A 10 29.41 2.77 -7.87
N MET A 11 28.93 3.86 -7.27
CA MET A 11 28.87 5.18 -7.88
C MET A 11 30.28 5.75 -8.13
N GLU A 12 31.21 5.62 -7.18
CA GLU A 12 32.59 6.09 -7.39
C GLU A 12 33.31 5.28 -8.47
N GLU A 13 33.04 3.99 -8.56
CA GLU A 13 33.57 3.15 -9.64
C GLU A 13 32.99 3.58 -11.01
N ALA A 14 31.68 3.84 -11.10
CA ALA A 14 31.04 4.34 -12.31
C ALA A 14 31.60 5.71 -12.72
N LYS A 15 31.78 6.63 -11.78
CA LYS A 15 32.40 7.95 -12.04
C LYS A 15 33.82 7.79 -12.56
N ARG A 16 34.62 6.92 -11.93
CA ARG A 16 36.01 6.67 -12.37
C ARG A 16 36.04 6.20 -13.82
N GLN A 17 35.23 5.19 -14.18
CA GLN A 17 35.15 4.66 -15.54
C GLN A 17 34.64 5.71 -16.55
N ALA A 18 33.66 6.54 -16.16
CA ALA A 18 33.15 7.62 -17.00
C ALA A 18 34.19 8.73 -17.24
N LEU A 19 34.96 9.07 -16.21
CA LEU A 19 36.05 10.06 -16.31
C LEU A 19 37.22 9.53 -17.14
N ASP A 20 37.56 8.25 -17.03
CA ASP A 20 38.57 7.61 -17.87
C ASP A 20 38.17 7.67 -19.36
N LEU A 21 36.88 7.40 -19.65
CA LEU A 21 36.32 7.52 -20.99
C LEU A 21 36.40 8.99 -21.50
N LEU A 22 35.97 9.95 -20.66
CA LEU A 22 35.99 11.37 -20.99
C LEU A 22 37.41 11.86 -21.32
N SER A 23 38.42 11.38 -20.57
CA SER A 23 39.82 11.73 -20.76
C SER A 23 40.41 11.24 -22.11
N GLY A 24 39.82 10.20 -22.69
CA GLY A 24 40.18 9.63 -23.98
C GLY A 24 39.50 10.30 -25.16
N MET A 25 38.57 11.25 -24.97
CA MET A 25 37.90 11.98 -26.03
C MET A 25 38.80 13.03 -26.67
N ARG A 26 38.51 13.36 -27.95
CA ARG A 26 39.26 14.36 -28.69
C ARG A 26 38.72 15.75 -28.39
N ASP A 27 39.57 16.77 -28.52
CA ASP A 27 39.14 18.15 -28.46
C ASP A 27 38.08 18.41 -29.56
N GLY A 28 36.92 18.91 -29.10
CA GLY A 28 35.77 19.19 -29.95
C GLY A 28 34.72 18.09 -30.03
N ASP A 29 34.98 16.89 -29.49
CA ASP A 29 33.93 15.88 -29.33
C ASP A 29 32.91 16.37 -28.31
N ALA A 30 31.62 16.24 -28.65
CA ALA A 30 30.53 16.64 -27.74
C ALA A 30 30.11 15.49 -26.86
N VAL A 31 29.91 15.79 -25.57
CA VAL A 31 29.44 14.82 -24.56
C VAL A 31 28.06 15.21 -24.00
N THR A 32 27.22 14.20 -23.78
CA THR A 32 26.00 14.31 -23.04
C THR A 32 26.07 13.33 -21.85
N VAL A 33 25.78 13.80 -20.66
CA VAL A 33 25.72 12.99 -19.43
C VAL A 33 24.27 12.93 -18.94
N LEU A 34 23.74 11.73 -18.83
CA LEU A 34 22.41 11.46 -18.27
C LEU A 34 22.59 10.78 -16.92
N ALA A 35 21.96 11.30 -15.89
CA ALA A 35 21.86 10.63 -14.59
C ALA A 35 20.50 9.93 -14.48
N ALA A 36 20.52 8.63 -14.19
CA ALA A 36 19.33 7.82 -14.00
C ALA A 36 19.17 7.48 -12.51
N GLY A 37 18.23 8.17 -11.86
CA GLY A 37 17.75 7.89 -10.50
C GLY A 37 16.29 7.44 -10.56
N THR A 38 15.47 7.79 -9.59
CA THR A 38 14.00 7.55 -9.62
C THR A 38 13.32 8.23 -10.82
N SER A 39 13.97 9.22 -11.39
CA SER A 39 13.71 9.80 -12.70
C SER A 39 15.06 10.07 -13.37
N PHE A 40 15.10 10.09 -14.70
CA PHE A 40 16.33 10.45 -15.41
C PHE A 40 16.37 11.95 -15.72
N SER A 41 17.58 12.52 -15.71
CA SER A 41 17.80 13.92 -16.10
C SER A 41 19.09 14.11 -16.88
N PRO A 42 19.12 15.00 -17.88
CA PRO A 42 20.35 15.42 -18.50
C PRO A 42 21.12 16.34 -17.54
N VAL A 43 22.33 15.94 -17.18
CA VAL A 43 23.25 16.72 -16.33
C VAL A 43 24.14 17.64 -17.21
N VAL A 44 24.56 17.10 -18.34
CA VAL A 44 25.26 17.86 -19.40
C VAL A 44 24.64 17.48 -20.74
N SER A 45 24.43 18.45 -21.61
CA SER A 45 23.84 18.20 -22.92
C SER A 45 24.70 18.80 -24.04
N ARG A 46 25.20 17.93 -24.92
CA ARG A 46 25.97 18.28 -26.15
C ARG A 46 27.08 19.32 -25.91
N SER A 47 27.80 19.21 -24.81
CA SER A 47 28.89 20.11 -24.47
C SER A 47 30.20 19.63 -25.07
N THR A 48 30.96 20.54 -25.66
CA THR A 48 32.36 20.33 -26.02
C THR A 48 33.34 20.79 -24.94
N ASP A 49 32.81 21.35 -23.84
CA ASP A 49 33.58 21.68 -22.65
C ASP A 49 33.68 20.41 -21.75
N HIS A 50 34.79 19.71 -21.91
CA HIS A 50 35.04 18.48 -21.14
C HIS A 50 35.26 18.77 -19.65
N ALA A 51 35.74 19.97 -19.26
CA ALA A 51 35.90 20.35 -17.87
C ALA A 51 34.53 20.50 -17.17
N LEU A 52 33.54 21.03 -17.87
CA LEU A 52 32.16 21.06 -17.38
C LEU A 52 31.60 19.66 -17.18
N ALA A 53 31.83 18.74 -18.12
CA ALA A 53 31.37 17.36 -18.02
C ALA A 53 32.08 16.62 -16.87
N GLU A 54 33.38 16.82 -16.71
CA GLU A 54 34.14 16.26 -15.59
C GLU A 54 33.59 16.73 -14.24
N HIS A 55 33.34 18.01 -14.07
CA HIS A 55 32.78 18.58 -12.87
C HIS A 55 31.38 18.00 -12.57
N ALA A 56 30.55 17.91 -13.61
CA ALA A 56 29.19 17.35 -13.49
C ALA A 56 29.23 15.87 -13.06
N ILE A 57 30.10 15.03 -13.66
CA ILE A 57 30.25 13.62 -13.28
C ILE A 57 30.71 13.49 -11.82
N ARG A 58 31.71 14.29 -11.40
CA ARG A 58 32.20 14.27 -10.02
C ARG A 58 31.14 14.67 -8.99
N SER A 59 30.23 15.59 -9.35
CA SER A 59 29.17 16.09 -8.46
C SER A 59 27.97 15.16 -8.34
N LEU A 60 27.88 14.08 -9.14
CA LEU A 60 26.79 13.12 -9.04
C LEU A 60 26.83 12.42 -7.66
N GLU A 61 25.69 12.30 -7.04
CA GLU A 61 25.53 11.55 -5.79
C GLU A 61 24.56 10.38 -6.02
N ALA A 62 24.81 9.27 -5.35
CA ALA A 62 23.90 8.14 -5.44
C ALA A 62 22.65 8.40 -4.59
N GLY A 63 21.50 8.18 -5.19
CA GLY A 63 20.23 8.16 -4.49
C GLY A 63 20.00 6.81 -3.77
N ASN A 64 18.92 6.77 -2.98
CA ASN A 64 18.46 5.56 -2.29
C ASN A 64 17.29 4.86 -3.02
N GLY A 65 16.85 5.36 -4.17
CA GLY A 65 15.79 4.81 -4.99
C GLY A 65 16.28 3.96 -6.16
N GLY A 66 15.36 3.24 -6.80
CA GLY A 66 15.65 2.54 -8.07
C GLY A 66 16.03 3.50 -9.20
N ALA A 67 16.65 2.98 -10.24
CA ALA A 67 17.03 3.78 -11.42
C ALA A 67 16.03 3.60 -12.56
N ASP A 68 15.55 4.72 -13.13
CA ASP A 68 14.78 4.73 -14.40
C ASP A 68 15.75 4.67 -15.59
N LEU A 69 16.28 3.48 -15.85
CA LEU A 69 17.18 3.26 -16.99
C LEU A 69 16.42 3.23 -18.32
N SER A 70 15.15 2.84 -18.34
CA SER A 70 14.37 2.69 -19.56
C SER A 70 14.12 4.04 -20.25
N GLY A 71 13.78 5.07 -19.48
CA GLY A 71 13.59 6.42 -19.95
C GLY A 71 14.90 7.04 -20.46
N ALA A 72 16.00 6.87 -19.71
CA ALA A 72 17.32 7.36 -20.08
C ALA A 72 17.84 6.71 -21.38
N LEU A 73 17.70 5.39 -21.52
CA LEU A 73 18.07 4.65 -22.72
C LEU A 73 17.23 5.05 -23.94
N SER A 74 15.94 5.26 -23.75
CA SER A 74 15.04 5.74 -24.81
C SER A 74 15.45 7.10 -25.33
N LEU A 75 15.82 8.03 -24.46
CA LEU A 75 16.33 9.34 -24.82
C LEU A 75 17.68 9.23 -25.56
N ALA A 76 18.63 8.46 -25.05
CA ALA A 76 19.94 8.24 -25.65
C ALA A 76 19.80 7.62 -27.07
N ALA A 77 18.91 6.65 -27.24
CA ALA A 77 18.63 6.05 -28.56
C ALA A 77 17.99 7.04 -29.53
N ALA A 78 17.14 7.96 -29.07
CA ALA A 78 16.58 9.02 -29.88
C ALA A 78 17.68 10.00 -30.35
N MET A 79 18.54 10.41 -29.42
CA MET A 79 19.69 11.31 -29.76
C MET A 79 20.65 10.67 -30.77
N LYS A 80 20.92 9.36 -30.64
CA LYS A 80 21.79 8.63 -31.57
C LYS A 80 21.24 8.59 -32.99
N ARG A 81 19.91 8.47 -33.14
CA ARG A 81 19.26 8.52 -34.48
C ARG A 81 19.43 9.86 -35.17
N GLU A 82 19.55 10.93 -34.40
CA GLU A 82 19.74 12.30 -34.96
C GLU A 82 21.21 12.67 -35.17
N THR A 83 22.14 11.95 -34.49
CA THR A 83 23.56 12.32 -34.51
C THR A 83 24.41 11.14 -34.99
N SER A 84 24.95 11.29 -36.23
CA SER A 84 25.86 10.29 -36.81
C SER A 84 27.15 10.19 -36.02
N GLY A 85 27.63 8.96 -35.79
CA GLY A 85 28.87 8.69 -35.05
C GLY A 85 28.75 8.79 -33.51
N MET A 86 27.54 8.96 -32.97
CA MET A 86 27.33 8.97 -31.53
C MET A 86 27.48 7.56 -30.96
N GLU A 87 28.25 7.44 -29.88
CA GLU A 87 28.37 6.20 -29.06
C GLU A 87 27.65 6.38 -27.73
N ILE A 88 27.05 5.30 -27.21
CA ILE A 88 26.33 5.28 -25.95
C ILE A 88 27.09 4.36 -24.99
N TYR A 89 27.44 4.87 -23.83
CA TYR A 89 28.02 4.09 -22.72
C TYR A 89 27.08 4.11 -21.53
N VAL A 90 26.82 2.92 -20.96
CA VAL A 90 25.90 2.73 -19.84
C VAL A 90 26.68 2.17 -18.66
N PHE A 91 26.75 2.92 -17.57
CA PHE A 91 27.38 2.52 -16.33
C PHE A 91 26.29 2.14 -15.34
N THR A 92 26.20 0.87 -14.95
CA THR A 92 25.14 0.36 -14.07
C THR A 92 25.61 -0.87 -13.30
N ASP A 93 25.03 -1.06 -12.13
CA ASP A 93 25.19 -2.27 -11.29
C ASP A 93 24.04 -3.26 -11.47
N SER A 94 23.07 -2.94 -12.32
CA SER A 94 21.90 -3.76 -12.57
C SER A 94 22.01 -4.51 -13.91
N ALA A 95 21.45 -5.72 -13.95
CA ALA A 95 21.22 -6.41 -15.22
C ALA A 95 20.15 -5.65 -16.01
N VAL A 96 20.55 -5.10 -17.17
CA VAL A 96 19.67 -4.31 -18.03
C VAL A 96 19.88 -4.71 -19.48
N GLU A 97 18.78 -4.79 -20.23
CA GLU A 97 18.86 -4.92 -21.68
C GLU A 97 19.22 -3.56 -22.27
N ILE A 98 20.36 -3.49 -22.94
CA ILE A 98 20.83 -2.28 -23.62
C ILE A 98 20.65 -2.41 -25.13
N PRO A 99 20.51 -1.29 -25.89
CA PRO A 99 20.56 -1.33 -27.35
C PRO A 99 21.82 -2.05 -27.87
N GLN A 100 21.70 -2.78 -28.99
CA GLN A 100 22.80 -3.60 -29.55
C GLN A 100 24.08 -2.82 -29.84
N ASP A 101 23.94 -1.53 -30.02
CA ASP A 101 24.99 -0.59 -30.37
C ASP A 101 25.39 0.34 -29.20
N ALA A 102 25.02 -0.01 -27.97
CA ALA A 102 25.48 0.63 -26.75
C ALA A 102 26.51 -0.23 -26.03
N HIS A 103 27.38 0.40 -25.25
CA HIS A 103 28.45 -0.24 -24.49
C HIS A 103 28.06 -0.32 -23.01
N LEU A 104 27.81 -1.53 -22.50
CA LEU A 104 27.59 -1.76 -21.07
C LEU A 104 28.92 -1.74 -20.32
N ARG A 105 28.97 -1.00 -19.23
CA ARG A 105 30.05 -0.97 -18.25
C ARG A 105 29.45 -1.34 -16.90
N ALA A 106 29.49 -2.63 -16.59
CA ALA A 106 29.02 -3.12 -15.30
C ALA A 106 29.95 -2.62 -14.18
N VAL A 107 29.35 -2.24 -13.06
CA VAL A 107 30.06 -1.81 -11.84
C VAL A 107 29.58 -2.66 -10.66
N GLY A 108 30.45 -2.88 -9.67
CA GLY A 108 30.06 -3.55 -8.43
C GLY A 108 29.97 -5.06 -8.50
N GLU A 109 30.77 -5.71 -9.39
CA GLU A 109 30.86 -7.17 -9.43
C GLU A 109 31.51 -7.73 -8.16
N GLY A 110 30.98 -8.84 -7.63
CA GLY A 110 31.58 -9.67 -6.59
C GLY A 110 31.37 -9.22 -5.13
N ALA A 111 30.46 -8.29 -4.86
CA ALA A 111 30.13 -7.94 -3.48
C ALA A 111 28.98 -8.81 -2.95
N SER A 112 29.24 -9.54 -1.84
CA SER A 112 28.16 -10.24 -1.11
C SER A 112 27.38 -9.26 -0.24
N ASN A 113 26.08 -9.54 -0.06
CA ASN A 113 25.19 -8.71 0.75
C ASN A 113 24.17 -9.55 1.50
N VAL A 114 23.86 -9.17 2.73
CA VAL A 114 22.73 -9.71 3.48
C VAL A 114 21.73 -8.60 3.67
N SER A 115 20.49 -8.84 3.29
CA SER A 115 19.44 -7.83 3.29
C SER A 115 18.27 -8.24 4.19
N LEU A 116 17.81 -7.33 5.04
CA LEU A 116 16.53 -7.42 5.72
C LEU A 116 15.44 -6.90 4.77
N MET A 117 14.65 -7.80 4.19
CA MET A 117 13.65 -7.47 3.17
C MET A 117 12.39 -6.88 3.76
N ASP A 118 11.82 -7.55 4.77
CA ASP A 118 10.57 -7.18 5.41
C ASP A 118 10.67 -7.35 6.91
N MET A 119 9.88 -6.57 7.64
CA MET A 119 9.68 -6.73 9.07
C MET A 119 8.23 -6.39 9.44
N SER A 120 7.64 -7.21 10.30
CA SER A 120 6.33 -6.95 10.92
C SER A 120 6.40 -7.16 12.42
N LEU A 121 5.59 -6.40 13.16
CA LEU A 121 5.47 -6.49 14.62
C LEU A 121 4.04 -6.92 14.98
N GLN A 122 3.95 -8.00 15.77
CA GLN A 122 2.69 -8.57 16.28
C GLN A 122 2.72 -8.53 17.82
N PRO A 123 2.40 -7.38 18.43
CA PRO A 123 2.55 -7.20 19.87
C PRO A 123 1.61 -8.10 20.67
N GLU A 124 0.46 -8.49 20.14
CA GLU A 124 -0.49 -9.41 20.78
C GLU A 124 0.08 -10.84 20.91
N GLU A 125 0.97 -11.24 20.01
CA GLU A 125 1.66 -12.52 20.03
C GLU A 125 3.05 -12.43 20.67
N ASN A 126 3.47 -11.25 21.11
CA ASN A 126 4.82 -10.97 21.61
C ASN A 126 5.92 -11.36 20.61
N THR A 127 5.66 -11.16 19.32
CA THR A 127 6.58 -11.54 18.24
C THR A 127 6.82 -10.42 17.24
N ALA A 128 8.01 -10.45 16.65
CA ALA A 128 8.33 -9.73 15.44
C ALA A 128 8.82 -10.73 14.39
N PHE A 129 8.32 -10.61 13.17
CA PHE A 129 8.77 -11.41 12.04
C PHE A 129 9.70 -10.57 11.17
N VAL A 130 10.81 -11.17 10.75
CA VAL A 130 11.74 -10.55 9.81
C VAL A 130 12.12 -11.55 8.71
N ARG A 131 12.25 -11.08 7.48
CA ARG A 131 12.70 -11.86 6.33
C ARG A 131 14.05 -11.37 5.85
N LEU A 132 15.00 -12.31 5.72
CA LEU A 132 16.37 -12.06 5.27
C LEU A 132 16.65 -12.77 3.95
N VAL A 133 17.59 -12.22 3.19
CA VAL A 133 18.15 -12.85 1.99
C VAL A 133 19.65 -12.61 1.98
N SER A 134 20.44 -13.64 1.59
CA SER A 134 21.85 -13.48 1.25
C SER A 134 22.02 -13.44 -0.26
N TRP A 135 22.94 -12.62 -0.72
CA TRP A 135 23.31 -12.49 -2.12
C TRP A 135 24.83 -12.64 -2.26
N GLY A 136 25.24 -13.59 -3.11
CA GLY A 136 26.65 -13.80 -3.48
C GLY A 136 27.38 -14.84 -2.66
N GLU A 137 26.89 -15.27 -1.49
CA GLU A 137 27.50 -16.33 -0.69
C GLU A 137 26.55 -16.95 0.35
N ASP A 138 26.88 -18.17 0.77
CA ASP A 138 26.32 -18.77 1.97
C ASP A 138 26.95 -18.12 3.19
N VAL A 139 26.12 -17.64 4.15
CA VAL A 139 26.63 -16.89 5.30
C VAL A 139 25.89 -17.24 6.57
N GLN A 140 26.57 -17.15 7.69
CA GLN A 140 25.98 -17.21 9.03
C GLN A 140 25.99 -15.83 9.66
N VAL A 141 24.82 -15.36 10.08
CA VAL A 141 24.61 -14.01 10.64
C VAL A 141 23.87 -14.09 11.95
N GLU A 142 23.97 -13.03 12.73
CA GLU A 142 23.13 -12.79 13.91
C GLU A 142 22.10 -11.71 13.57
N VAL A 143 20.84 -11.96 13.93
CA VAL A 143 19.76 -11.00 13.84
C VAL A 143 19.44 -10.52 15.25
N GLU A 144 19.75 -9.27 15.52
CA GLU A 144 19.43 -8.60 16.77
C GLU A 144 18.06 -7.94 16.67
N CYS A 145 17.21 -8.07 17.69
CA CYS A 145 15.94 -7.40 17.82
C CYS A 145 15.94 -6.41 18.97
N TYR A 146 15.51 -5.19 18.69
CA TYR A 146 15.37 -4.13 19.68
C TYR A 146 13.90 -3.74 19.79
N ALA A 147 13.31 -3.86 20.98
CA ALA A 147 11.96 -3.44 21.29
C ALA A 147 12.00 -2.09 22.03
N ASP A 148 11.32 -1.07 21.50
CA ASP A 148 11.32 0.30 22.04
C ASP A 148 12.74 0.83 22.39
N GLY A 149 13.74 0.46 21.57
CA GLY A 149 15.14 0.85 21.70
C GLY A 149 16.01 -0.04 22.60
N ALA A 150 15.44 -1.07 23.24
CA ALA A 150 16.18 -2.02 24.09
C ALA A 150 16.34 -3.37 23.38
N LEU A 151 17.55 -3.94 23.41
CA LEU A 151 17.82 -5.28 22.88
C LEU A 151 16.97 -6.31 23.62
N CYS A 152 16.18 -7.11 22.88
CA CYS A 152 15.26 -8.08 23.46
C CYS A 152 15.47 -9.52 22.99
N ASP A 153 15.96 -9.73 21.76
CA ASP A 153 16.25 -11.08 21.24
C ASP A 153 17.45 -11.05 20.29
N VAL A 154 18.16 -12.16 20.16
CA VAL A 154 19.24 -12.38 19.19
C VAL A 154 19.12 -13.79 18.63
N ARG A 155 19.14 -13.91 17.30
CA ARG A 155 19.03 -15.19 16.61
C ARG A 155 20.17 -15.38 15.62
N ALA A 156 20.85 -16.51 15.74
CA ALA A 156 21.81 -16.95 14.72
C ALA A 156 21.06 -17.61 13.55
N VAL A 157 21.35 -17.19 12.34
CA VAL A 157 20.67 -17.61 11.10
C VAL A 157 21.72 -18.00 10.08
N SER A 158 21.54 -19.17 9.47
CA SER A 158 22.38 -19.62 8.33
C SER A 158 21.58 -19.38 7.05
N LEU A 159 22.11 -18.58 6.14
CA LEU A 159 21.51 -18.22 4.87
C LEU A 159 22.26 -18.90 3.74
N THR A 160 21.50 -19.43 2.78
CA THR A 160 22.03 -19.95 1.50
C THR A 160 21.92 -18.84 0.46
N ASP A 161 22.90 -18.75 -0.44
CA ASP A 161 22.92 -17.74 -1.52
C ASP A 161 21.62 -17.76 -2.35
N GLY A 162 20.99 -16.59 -2.49
CA GLY A 162 19.75 -16.38 -3.23
C GLY A 162 18.47 -16.85 -2.55
N GLU A 163 18.54 -17.53 -1.41
CA GLU A 163 17.36 -17.99 -0.69
C GLU A 163 16.90 -16.99 0.37
N SER A 164 15.58 -16.86 0.53
CA SER A 164 15.00 -16.03 1.59
C SER A 164 14.60 -16.88 2.79
N GLN A 165 14.91 -16.41 3.99
CA GLN A 165 14.56 -17.05 5.25
C GLN A 165 13.78 -16.12 6.16
N GLY A 166 12.67 -16.63 6.71
CA GLY A 166 11.88 -15.96 7.75
C GLY A 166 12.36 -16.31 9.15
N VAL A 167 12.47 -15.32 10.03
CA VAL A 167 12.88 -15.47 11.42
C VAL A 167 11.84 -14.84 12.33
N LEU A 168 11.41 -15.60 13.34
CA LEU A 168 10.56 -15.10 14.42
C LEU A 168 11.44 -14.67 15.58
N LEU A 169 11.26 -13.43 16.00
CA LEU A 169 11.94 -12.80 17.12
C LEU A 169 10.96 -12.57 18.25
N THR A 170 11.40 -12.73 19.48
CA THR A 170 10.54 -12.51 20.65
C THR A 170 10.67 -11.06 21.11
N VAL A 171 9.51 -10.41 21.33
CA VAL A 171 9.45 -9.04 21.86
C VAL A 171 8.65 -9.00 23.16
N PRO A 172 8.91 -8.06 24.08
CA PRO A 172 8.09 -7.88 25.29
C PRO A 172 6.66 -7.49 24.98
N GLU A 173 5.74 -7.84 25.89
CA GLU A 173 4.35 -7.38 25.85
C GLU A 173 4.26 -5.85 25.80
N GLY A 174 3.37 -5.31 24.96
CA GLY A 174 3.16 -3.88 24.84
C GLY A 174 4.24 -3.14 24.04
N THR A 175 5.14 -3.84 23.34
CA THR A 175 6.13 -3.24 22.43
C THR A 175 5.43 -2.41 21.36
N ARG A 176 5.80 -1.13 21.23
CA ARG A 176 5.23 -0.19 20.26
C ARG A 176 6.04 -0.09 18.98
N SER A 177 7.33 -0.29 19.07
CA SER A 177 8.25 -0.27 17.91
C SER A 177 9.30 -1.35 18.05
N ALA A 178 9.65 -1.97 16.95
CA ALA A 178 10.74 -2.93 16.89
C ALA A 178 11.70 -2.58 15.76
N MET A 179 12.97 -2.84 15.99
CA MET A 179 14.06 -2.71 15.03
C MET A 179 14.81 -4.03 14.96
N ALA A 180 15.01 -4.55 13.76
CA ALA A 180 15.93 -5.65 13.52
C ALA A 180 17.23 -5.14 12.90
N ARG A 181 18.35 -5.71 13.29
CA ARG A 181 19.67 -5.46 12.71
C ARG A 181 20.38 -6.78 12.47
N VAL A 182 20.96 -6.93 11.28
CA VAL A 182 21.80 -8.10 10.94
C VAL A 182 23.29 -7.78 11.17
N SER A 183 24.04 -8.75 11.68
CA SER A 183 25.48 -8.66 11.90
C SER A 183 26.15 -10.03 11.63
N PRO A 184 27.27 -10.10 10.86
CA PRO A 184 27.78 -9.01 10.04
C PRO A 184 26.79 -8.61 8.96
N GLY A 185 26.78 -7.32 8.60
CA GLY A 185 26.05 -6.81 7.44
C GLY A 185 26.80 -7.07 6.15
N GLY A 186 26.17 -6.67 5.02
CA GLY A 186 26.75 -6.84 3.70
C GLY A 186 27.37 -5.57 3.11
N ALA A 187 27.51 -5.58 1.80
CA ALA A 187 28.05 -4.45 1.03
C ALA A 187 27.12 -3.21 1.04
N LEU A 188 25.85 -3.36 1.46
CA LEU A 188 24.85 -2.29 1.45
C LEU A 188 24.29 -2.05 2.87
N ALA A 189 24.97 -1.25 3.67
CA ALA A 189 24.62 -1.02 5.07
C ALA A 189 23.20 -0.45 5.31
N VAL A 190 22.52 0.09 4.28
CA VAL A 190 21.17 0.66 4.43
C VAL A 190 20.09 -0.42 4.62
N ASP A 191 20.31 -1.65 4.16
CA ASP A 191 19.39 -2.77 4.30
C ASP A 191 19.78 -3.76 5.42
N ASP A 192 20.83 -3.45 6.18
CA ASP A 192 21.21 -4.16 7.42
C ASP A 192 20.21 -3.94 8.57
N THR A 193 19.31 -2.97 8.44
CA THR A 193 18.37 -2.59 9.50
C THR A 193 16.96 -2.39 8.97
N ARG A 194 15.97 -2.90 9.69
CA ARG A 194 14.53 -2.71 9.42
C ARG A 194 13.79 -2.31 10.69
N TRP A 195 12.70 -1.58 10.49
CA TRP A 195 11.83 -1.14 11.58
C TRP A 195 10.40 -1.58 11.30
N ALA A 196 9.69 -1.89 12.37
CA ALA A 196 8.26 -2.10 12.38
C ALA A 196 7.65 -1.36 13.58
N VAL A 197 6.46 -0.82 13.41
CA VAL A 197 5.68 -0.22 14.49
C VAL A 197 4.45 -1.06 14.74
N ALA A 198 4.05 -1.15 16.01
CA ALA A 198 2.79 -1.78 16.36
C ALA A 198 1.67 -1.00 15.70
N GLN A 199 0.89 -1.67 14.87
CA GLN A 199 -0.36 -1.09 14.42
C GLN A 199 -1.32 -1.14 15.60
N SER A 200 -1.60 0.01 16.22
CA SER A 200 -2.68 0.08 17.19
C SER A 200 -3.99 -0.05 16.41
N ARG A 201 -4.58 -1.23 16.45
CA ARG A 201 -5.91 -1.42 15.90
C ARG A 201 -6.88 -0.63 16.77
N ARG A 202 -7.41 0.45 16.22
CA ARG A 202 -8.45 1.23 16.89
C ARG A 202 -9.65 0.32 17.14
N GLN A 203 -10.07 0.22 18.39
CA GLN A 203 -11.32 -0.47 18.74
C GLN A 203 -12.48 0.47 18.41
N TYR A 204 -13.41 0.01 17.60
CA TYR A 204 -14.62 0.73 17.23
C TYR A 204 -15.81 0.18 18.01
N THR A 205 -16.72 1.04 18.41
CA THR A 205 -18.01 0.63 18.99
C THR A 205 -19.10 0.82 17.95
N ALA A 206 -19.79 -0.28 17.60
CA ALA A 206 -20.94 -0.23 16.71
C ALA A 206 -22.21 -0.58 17.47
N LEU A 207 -23.25 0.23 17.30
CA LEU A 207 -24.61 -0.06 17.76
C LEU A 207 -25.41 -0.65 16.60
N LEU A 208 -25.93 -1.87 16.78
CA LEU A 208 -26.90 -2.46 15.87
C LEU A 208 -28.29 -2.44 16.49
N VAL A 209 -29.20 -1.66 15.92
CA VAL A 209 -30.61 -1.60 16.30
C VAL A 209 -31.41 -2.48 15.36
N THR A 210 -31.92 -3.60 15.87
CA THR A 210 -32.63 -4.63 15.08
C THR A 210 -33.66 -5.38 15.92
N GLU A 211 -34.66 -5.95 15.29
CA GLU A 211 -35.56 -6.93 15.90
C GLU A 211 -34.97 -8.36 15.96
N GLY A 212 -33.77 -8.53 15.39
CA GLY A 212 -33.02 -9.78 15.30
C GLY A 212 -32.61 -10.11 13.87
N ASN A 213 -31.40 -9.80 13.48
CA ASN A 213 -30.81 -10.09 12.18
C ASN A 213 -29.49 -10.84 12.33
N VAL A 214 -29.60 -12.17 12.43
CA VAL A 214 -28.43 -13.06 12.63
C VAL A 214 -27.41 -12.90 11.51
N PHE A 215 -27.83 -12.67 10.28
CA PHE A 215 -26.90 -12.52 9.16
C PHE A 215 -26.01 -11.29 9.35
N LEU A 216 -26.62 -10.17 9.74
CA LEU A 216 -25.92 -8.92 9.96
C LEU A 216 -25.01 -9.00 11.20
N GLU A 217 -25.53 -9.58 12.30
CA GLU A 217 -24.75 -9.78 13.53
C GLU A 217 -23.49 -10.61 13.26
N GLU A 218 -23.60 -11.77 12.62
CA GLU A 218 -22.47 -12.66 12.35
C GLU A 218 -21.46 -12.02 11.39
N ALA A 219 -21.94 -11.30 10.35
CA ALA A 219 -21.04 -10.61 9.44
C ALA A 219 -20.26 -9.46 10.10
N LEU A 220 -20.89 -8.74 11.05
CA LEU A 220 -20.24 -7.68 11.83
C LEU A 220 -19.20 -8.24 12.81
N ARG A 221 -19.48 -9.39 13.44
CA ARG A 221 -18.55 -10.06 14.38
C ARG A 221 -17.28 -10.60 13.72
N LEU A 222 -17.24 -10.70 12.40
CA LEU A 222 -16.02 -11.08 11.68
C LEU A 222 -14.92 -10.02 11.77
N ARG A 223 -15.24 -8.80 12.21
CA ARG A 223 -14.25 -7.73 12.42
C ARG A 223 -13.86 -7.68 13.91
N PRO A 224 -12.67 -8.16 14.29
CA PRO A 224 -12.26 -8.26 15.70
C PRO A 224 -12.16 -6.89 16.40
N GLU A 225 -11.89 -5.82 15.63
CA GLU A 225 -11.80 -4.45 16.13
C GLU A 225 -13.16 -3.81 16.43
N LEU A 226 -14.29 -4.50 16.10
CA LEU A 226 -15.63 -3.98 16.26
C LEU A 226 -16.30 -4.52 17.52
N ASN A 227 -16.43 -3.69 18.54
CA ASN A 227 -17.26 -3.99 19.70
C ASN A 227 -18.74 -3.78 19.37
N LEU A 228 -19.46 -4.87 19.10
CA LEU A 228 -20.86 -4.84 18.68
C LEU A 228 -21.81 -4.77 19.88
N VAL A 229 -22.57 -3.70 19.98
CA VAL A 229 -23.64 -3.51 20.97
C VAL A 229 -24.99 -3.70 20.25
N LEU A 230 -25.84 -4.58 20.80
CA LEU A 230 -27.18 -4.82 20.27
C LEU A 230 -28.21 -3.99 21.04
N ALA A 231 -29.15 -3.41 20.34
CA ALA A 231 -30.29 -2.71 20.91
C ALA A 231 -31.59 -3.08 20.19
N SER A 232 -32.70 -3.03 20.94
CA SER A 232 -34.02 -3.20 20.36
C SER A 232 -34.50 -1.91 19.67
N PRO A 233 -35.45 -1.98 18.72
CA PRO A 233 -36.07 -0.79 18.12
C PRO A 233 -36.71 0.18 19.13
N GLN A 234 -37.07 -0.31 20.30
CA GLN A 234 -37.64 0.51 21.37
C GLN A 234 -36.59 1.42 22.02
N ASP A 235 -35.31 1.00 21.97
CA ASP A 235 -34.17 1.73 22.57
C ASP A 235 -33.37 2.53 21.54
N VAL A 236 -33.92 2.73 20.33
CA VAL A 236 -33.24 3.37 19.18
C VAL A 236 -32.65 4.75 19.48
N GLN A 237 -33.20 5.48 20.44
CA GLN A 237 -32.75 6.83 20.84
C GLN A 237 -31.71 6.83 21.99
N ALA A 238 -31.43 5.67 22.61
CA ALA A 238 -30.76 5.64 23.90
C ALA A 238 -29.23 5.66 23.86
N ALA A 239 -28.63 5.32 22.72
CA ALA A 239 -27.19 5.19 22.63
C ALA A 239 -26.57 6.38 21.89
N THR A 240 -25.54 6.97 22.48
CA THR A 240 -24.70 8.02 21.91
C THR A 240 -23.21 7.65 22.07
N GLY A 241 -22.36 8.23 21.26
CA GLY A 241 -20.92 8.04 21.39
C GLY A 241 -20.38 6.75 20.74
N CYS A 242 -21.15 6.11 19.84
CA CYS A 242 -20.65 5.02 19.01
C CYS A 242 -19.95 5.56 17.75
N ASP A 243 -18.99 4.79 17.25
CA ASP A 243 -18.30 5.09 15.99
C ASP A 243 -19.18 4.76 14.78
N LEU A 244 -20.07 3.76 14.92
CA LEU A 244 -20.99 3.31 13.88
C LEU A 244 -22.37 3.01 14.46
N TYR A 245 -23.40 3.47 13.78
CA TYR A 245 -24.80 3.16 14.07
C TYR A 245 -25.41 2.41 12.88
N ILE A 246 -25.95 1.23 13.14
CA ILE A 246 -26.58 0.37 12.15
C ILE A 246 -28.05 0.23 12.50
N TYR A 247 -28.91 0.67 11.61
CA TYR A 247 -30.36 0.68 11.77
C TYR A 247 -31.00 -0.29 10.79
N ASP A 248 -31.54 -1.39 11.30
CA ASP A 248 -32.15 -2.46 10.53
C ASP A 248 -33.69 -2.33 10.53
N GLY A 249 -34.24 -1.77 9.44
CA GLY A 249 -35.67 -1.56 9.26
C GLY A 249 -36.29 -0.46 10.13
N VAL A 250 -35.52 0.22 10.96
CA VAL A 250 -35.96 1.26 11.89
C VAL A 250 -35.00 2.44 11.85
N LEU A 251 -35.52 3.64 12.13
CA LEU A 251 -34.67 4.84 12.23
C LEU A 251 -35.00 5.61 13.51
N PRO A 252 -34.04 6.31 14.13
CA PRO A 252 -34.32 7.25 15.20
C PRO A 252 -35.00 8.50 14.63
N GLN A 253 -35.73 9.25 15.49
CA GLN A 253 -36.31 10.53 15.10
C GLN A 253 -35.25 11.55 14.63
N THR A 254 -34.08 11.47 15.21
CA THR A 254 -32.92 12.31 14.83
C THR A 254 -31.69 11.42 14.77
N LEU A 255 -30.97 11.48 13.67
CA LEU A 255 -29.72 10.75 13.53
C LEU A 255 -28.67 11.30 14.51
N PRO A 256 -27.78 10.44 15.07
CA PRO A 256 -26.69 10.87 15.92
C PRO A 256 -25.84 11.97 15.28
N GLU A 257 -25.31 12.90 16.04
CA GLU A 257 -24.48 14.00 15.51
C GLU A 257 -23.09 13.54 15.05
N THR A 258 -22.56 12.49 15.65
CA THR A 258 -21.24 11.91 15.36
C THR A 258 -21.36 10.43 15.04
N GLY A 259 -20.30 9.86 14.47
CA GLY A 259 -20.24 8.47 14.05
C GLY A 259 -20.85 8.24 12.66
N ALA A 260 -20.43 7.16 12.01
CA ALA A 260 -20.97 6.73 10.73
C ALA A 260 -22.37 6.11 10.90
N VAL A 261 -23.15 6.09 9.81
CA VAL A 261 -24.50 5.51 9.81
C VAL A 261 -24.66 4.50 8.70
N TRP A 262 -25.19 3.34 9.00
CA TRP A 262 -25.62 2.36 8.03
C TRP A 262 -27.11 2.05 8.23
N ALA A 263 -27.95 2.41 7.28
CA ALA A 263 -29.38 2.11 7.31
C ALA A 263 -29.70 0.96 6.33
N VAL A 264 -30.40 -0.05 6.82
CA VAL A 264 -30.88 -1.20 6.06
C VAL A 264 -32.39 -1.06 5.90
N ASN A 265 -32.88 -1.08 4.68
CA ASN A 265 -34.27 -0.96 4.31
C ASN A 265 -35.04 0.21 4.99
N PRO A 266 -34.46 1.44 5.01
CA PRO A 266 -35.14 2.57 5.62
C PRO A 266 -36.38 2.98 4.80
N THR A 267 -37.33 3.66 5.48
CA THR A 267 -38.50 4.26 4.85
C THR A 267 -38.41 5.77 4.70
N GLU A 268 -37.41 6.37 5.33
CA GLU A 268 -37.16 7.83 5.33
C GLU A 268 -35.75 8.14 4.81
N THR A 269 -35.53 9.40 4.48
CA THR A 269 -34.22 9.89 4.00
C THR A 269 -33.15 9.79 5.06
N VAL A 270 -31.98 9.24 4.70
CA VAL A 270 -30.81 9.11 5.54
C VAL A 270 -29.62 9.78 4.84
N ALA A 271 -29.05 10.81 5.46
CA ALA A 271 -27.86 11.52 4.96
C ALA A 271 -27.95 11.89 3.44
N GLY A 272 -29.09 12.45 3.03
CA GLY A 272 -29.32 12.86 1.64
C GLY A 272 -29.67 11.71 0.66
N ILE A 273 -29.73 10.47 1.13
CA ILE A 273 -30.17 9.32 0.34
C ILE A 273 -31.63 9.02 0.66
N THR A 274 -32.50 9.10 -0.35
CA THR A 274 -33.94 8.94 -0.20
C THR A 274 -34.39 7.61 -0.79
N PRO A 275 -35.02 6.73 0.00
CA PRO A 275 -35.66 5.52 -0.50
C PRO A 275 -36.96 5.83 -1.24
N GLY A 276 -37.19 5.18 -2.36
CA GLY A 276 -38.44 5.24 -3.12
C GLY A 276 -39.49 4.30 -2.57
N GLU A 277 -40.61 4.18 -3.34
CA GLU A 277 -41.63 3.18 -3.04
C GLU A 277 -41.12 1.75 -3.24
N ALA A 278 -41.67 0.81 -2.45
CA ALA A 278 -41.30 -0.59 -2.57
C ALA A 278 -41.64 -1.14 -3.95
N ALA A 279 -40.66 -1.77 -4.58
CA ALA A 279 -40.76 -2.39 -5.89
C ALA A 279 -40.37 -3.87 -5.83
N GLN A 280 -40.86 -4.67 -6.76
CA GLN A 280 -40.43 -6.06 -6.91
C GLN A 280 -39.02 -6.12 -7.49
N GLY A 281 -38.19 -6.99 -6.94
CA GLY A 281 -36.83 -7.18 -7.45
C GLY A 281 -36.82 -7.93 -8.77
N HIS A 282 -36.27 -7.29 -9.79
CA HIS A 282 -36.11 -7.90 -11.12
C HIS A 282 -34.68 -7.63 -11.62
N GLY A 283 -33.95 -8.69 -11.90
CA GLY A 283 -32.63 -8.61 -12.53
C GLY A 283 -31.46 -8.96 -11.60
N THR A 284 -30.30 -9.05 -12.20
CA THR A 284 -29.05 -9.37 -11.53
C THR A 284 -28.51 -8.13 -10.79
N LEU A 285 -27.99 -8.37 -9.60
CA LEU A 285 -27.23 -7.36 -8.86
C LEU A 285 -25.88 -7.14 -9.55
N ARG A 286 -25.47 -5.89 -9.68
CA ARG A 286 -24.16 -5.52 -10.25
C ARG A 286 -23.57 -4.32 -9.56
N ALA A 287 -22.25 -4.20 -9.60
CA ALA A 287 -21.55 -3.01 -9.16
C ALA A 287 -21.88 -1.79 -10.05
N ALA A 288 -22.00 -0.62 -9.44
CA ALA A 288 -22.02 0.65 -10.15
C ALA A 288 -20.62 1.02 -10.66
N THR A 289 -20.53 2.09 -11.44
CA THR A 289 -19.25 2.66 -11.87
C THR A 289 -18.80 3.74 -10.87
N GLY A 290 -17.51 3.79 -10.54
CA GLY A 290 -16.93 4.75 -9.61
C GLY A 290 -15.89 4.10 -8.73
N GLU A 291 -15.02 4.91 -8.14
CA GLU A 291 -13.90 4.45 -7.30
C GLU A 291 -14.43 3.79 -6.01
N GLU A 292 -15.37 4.44 -5.33
CA GLU A 292 -15.98 3.92 -4.11
C GLU A 292 -16.76 2.62 -4.37
N ALA A 293 -17.47 2.56 -5.49
CA ALA A 293 -18.21 1.36 -5.88
C ALA A 293 -17.23 0.21 -6.18
N ALA A 294 -16.10 0.49 -6.83
CA ALA A 294 -15.07 -0.50 -7.11
C ALA A 294 -14.45 -1.03 -5.80
N ALA A 295 -14.12 -0.16 -4.85
CA ALA A 295 -13.56 -0.53 -3.56
C ALA A 295 -14.54 -1.39 -2.72
N ILE A 296 -15.82 -0.98 -2.63
CA ILE A 296 -16.83 -1.75 -1.88
C ILE A 296 -17.15 -3.10 -2.55
N CYS A 297 -17.11 -3.16 -3.89
CA CYS A 297 -17.39 -4.38 -4.64
C CYS A 297 -16.14 -5.23 -4.92
N GLU A 298 -14.99 -4.89 -4.36
CA GLU A 298 -13.77 -5.66 -4.52
C GLU A 298 -13.97 -7.09 -3.99
N HIS A 299 -13.56 -8.08 -4.78
CA HIS A 299 -13.71 -9.52 -4.51
C HIS A 299 -15.17 -10.04 -4.48
N LEU A 300 -16.17 -9.25 -4.93
CA LEU A 300 -17.55 -9.71 -5.05
C LEU A 300 -17.81 -10.26 -6.46
N LEU A 301 -18.50 -11.39 -6.52
CA LEU A 301 -18.94 -11.99 -7.78
C LEU A 301 -20.38 -11.55 -8.14
N LEU A 302 -21.25 -11.36 -7.14
CA LEU A 302 -22.64 -10.94 -7.23
C LEU A 302 -23.52 -11.82 -8.16
N THR A 303 -23.07 -13.05 -8.39
CA THR A 303 -23.78 -14.00 -9.27
C THR A 303 -24.98 -14.61 -8.57
N ASP A 304 -26.09 -14.72 -9.28
CA ASP A 304 -27.32 -15.33 -8.79
C ASP A 304 -27.87 -14.75 -7.48
N VAL A 305 -27.66 -13.45 -7.26
CA VAL A 305 -28.28 -12.74 -6.16
C VAL A 305 -29.70 -12.37 -6.56
N ALA A 306 -30.67 -12.89 -5.81
CA ALA A 306 -32.08 -12.60 -5.99
C ALA A 306 -32.59 -11.71 -4.84
N ILE A 307 -33.37 -10.70 -5.20
CA ILE A 307 -33.99 -9.77 -4.25
C ILE A 307 -35.48 -9.78 -4.54
N ARG A 308 -36.30 -10.06 -3.52
CA ARG A 308 -37.75 -10.16 -3.66
C ARG A 308 -38.40 -8.78 -3.75
N SER A 309 -38.04 -7.91 -2.83
CA SER A 309 -38.58 -6.56 -2.72
C SER A 309 -37.46 -5.59 -2.33
N PHE A 310 -37.51 -4.39 -2.87
CA PHE A 310 -36.54 -3.33 -2.57
C PHE A 310 -37.12 -1.93 -2.72
N ARG A 311 -36.49 -0.93 -2.18
CA ARG A 311 -36.75 0.48 -2.39
C ARG A 311 -35.61 1.08 -3.22
N PRO A 312 -35.87 1.52 -4.46
CA PRO A 312 -34.84 2.22 -5.24
C PRO A 312 -34.34 3.46 -4.49
N LEU A 313 -33.05 3.65 -4.49
CA LEU A 313 -32.44 4.78 -3.80
C LEU A 313 -32.22 5.95 -4.78
N SER A 314 -32.39 7.16 -4.29
CA SER A 314 -32.06 8.39 -5.01
C SER A 314 -31.16 9.27 -4.14
N GLY A 315 -30.19 9.96 -4.75
CA GLY A 315 -29.16 10.71 -4.04
C GLY A 315 -27.99 9.80 -3.62
N GLY A 316 -26.90 10.45 -3.19
CA GLY A 316 -25.66 9.76 -2.82
C GLY A 316 -24.89 9.15 -4.00
N MET A 317 -23.86 8.38 -3.69
CA MET A 317 -23.01 7.65 -4.64
C MET A 317 -23.51 6.22 -4.75
N PRO A 318 -23.99 5.74 -5.90
CA PRO A 318 -24.50 4.38 -6.06
C PRO A 318 -23.35 3.37 -6.02
N VAL A 319 -23.56 2.25 -5.32
CA VAL A 319 -22.60 1.14 -5.20
C VAL A 319 -23.14 -0.13 -5.87
N LEU A 320 -24.34 -0.54 -5.51
CA LEU A 320 -25.01 -1.71 -6.10
C LEU A 320 -26.25 -1.29 -6.85
N LEU A 321 -26.44 -1.89 -8.02
CA LEU A 321 -27.55 -1.64 -8.92
C LEU A 321 -28.32 -2.94 -9.22
N SER A 322 -29.64 -2.86 -9.30
CA SER A 322 -30.49 -3.89 -9.92
C SER A 322 -31.42 -3.24 -10.92
N GLY A 323 -31.47 -3.77 -12.16
CA GLY A 323 -32.27 -3.17 -13.24
C GLY A 323 -31.90 -1.71 -13.55
N GLY A 324 -30.68 -1.27 -13.19
CA GLY A 324 -30.23 0.12 -13.33
C GLY A 324 -30.60 1.05 -12.18
N GLN A 325 -31.33 0.57 -11.18
CA GLN A 325 -31.73 1.33 -10.00
C GLN A 325 -30.78 1.08 -8.83
N PRO A 326 -30.32 2.14 -8.11
CA PRO A 326 -29.46 1.98 -6.95
C PRO A 326 -30.16 1.25 -5.80
N MET A 327 -29.45 0.28 -5.22
CA MET A 327 -29.91 -0.53 -4.09
C MET A 327 -28.99 -0.45 -2.88
N LEU A 328 -27.73 -0.06 -3.08
CA LEU A 328 -26.81 0.39 -2.06
C LEU A 328 -26.23 1.71 -2.56
N ALA A 329 -26.29 2.72 -1.72
CA ALA A 329 -25.71 4.02 -1.98
C ALA A 329 -24.97 4.54 -0.75
N LEU A 330 -23.93 5.35 -0.98
CA LEU A 330 -23.09 5.98 0.03
C LEU A 330 -23.28 7.48 0.02
N SER A 331 -23.05 8.10 1.16
CA SER A 331 -23.00 9.56 1.31
C SER A 331 -21.85 9.94 2.23
N GLU A 332 -21.13 10.98 1.86
CA GLU A 332 -20.13 11.61 2.70
C GLU A 332 -20.42 13.10 2.73
N GLU A 333 -20.88 13.61 3.86
CA GLU A 333 -21.24 15.01 4.04
C GLU A 333 -20.69 15.52 5.37
N GLY A 334 -19.92 16.60 5.31
CA GLY A 334 -19.30 17.20 6.50
C GLY A 334 -18.32 16.28 7.24
N GLY A 335 -17.66 15.34 6.53
CA GLY A 335 -16.76 14.35 7.12
C GLY A 335 -17.47 13.16 7.76
N ARG A 336 -18.80 13.08 7.64
CA ARG A 336 -19.61 11.97 8.14
C ARG A 336 -19.98 11.03 7.00
N ARG A 337 -19.75 9.75 7.19
CA ARG A 337 -20.06 8.70 6.22
C ARG A 337 -21.37 8.00 6.54
N ALA A 338 -22.16 7.77 5.53
CA ALA A 338 -23.40 7.03 5.63
C ALA A 338 -23.57 6.04 4.46
N ALA A 339 -24.16 4.89 4.75
CA ALA A 339 -24.54 3.89 3.76
C ALA A 339 -26.02 3.56 3.90
N VAL A 340 -26.70 3.37 2.79
CA VAL A 340 -28.11 2.97 2.76
C VAL A 340 -28.26 1.76 1.86
N LEU A 341 -28.77 0.67 2.42
CA LEU A 341 -29.19 -0.53 1.68
C LEU A 341 -30.71 -0.50 1.52
N GLY A 342 -31.19 -0.47 0.30
CA GLY A 342 -32.60 -0.26 -0.04
C GLY A 342 -33.48 -1.51 0.05
N PHE A 343 -33.04 -2.61 0.70
CA PHE A 343 -33.86 -3.82 0.87
C PHE A 343 -33.58 -4.50 2.21
N ASP A 344 -34.54 -5.27 2.67
CA ASP A 344 -34.39 -6.15 3.82
C ASP A 344 -33.54 -7.36 3.44
N LEU A 345 -32.57 -7.71 4.26
CA LEU A 345 -31.70 -8.85 4.04
C LEU A 345 -32.49 -10.17 3.98
N HIS A 346 -33.62 -10.29 4.70
CA HIS A 346 -34.52 -11.45 4.64
C HIS A 346 -35.31 -11.54 3.33
N ASP A 347 -35.38 -10.45 2.56
CA ASP A 347 -36.00 -10.44 1.22
C ASP A 347 -34.99 -10.76 0.10
N SER A 348 -33.78 -11.21 0.46
CA SER A 348 -32.72 -11.56 -0.49
C SER A 348 -32.03 -12.86 -0.11
N ASN A 349 -31.44 -13.54 -1.11
CA ASN A 349 -30.52 -14.65 -0.87
C ASN A 349 -29.07 -14.18 -0.72
N LEU A 350 -28.79 -12.87 -0.76
CA LEU A 350 -27.46 -12.31 -0.59
C LEU A 350 -26.80 -12.77 0.73
N PRO A 351 -27.47 -12.78 1.89
CA PRO A 351 -26.88 -13.24 3.14
C PRO A 351 -26.42 -14.70 3.14
N LEU A 352 -26.91 -15.51 2.21
CA LEU A 352 -26.52 -16.93 2.05
C LEU A 352 -25.35 -17.11 1.08
N LYS A 353 -24.83 -16.03 0.51
CA LYS A 353 -23.69 -16.03 -0.42
C LYS A 353 -22.40 -15.65 0.29
N ALA A 354 -21.27 -16.16 -0.20
CA ALA A 354 -19.95 -15.75 0.27
C ALA A 354 -19.67 -14.25 0.05
N ASP A 355 -20.35 -13.63 -0.91
CA ASP A 355 -20.25 -12.20 -1.18
C ASP A 355 -20.73 -11.33 0.00
N PHE A 356 -21.68 -11.80 0.81
CA PHE A 356 -22.27 -10.98 1.87
C PHE A 356 -21.29 -10.56 2.97
N PRO A 357 -20.56 -11.48 3.63
CA PRO A 357 -19.57 -11.07 4.61
C PRO A 357 -18.46 -10.21 4.00
N VAL A 358 -18.06 -10.44 2.74
CA VAL A 358 -17.07 -9.61 2.05
C VAL A 358 -17.62 -8.20 1.83
N LEU A 359 -18.86 -8.08 1.34
CA LEU A 359 -19.53 -6.77 1.19
C LEU A 359 -19.59 -6.02 2.53
N VAL A 360 -19.96 -6.70 3.61
CA VAL A 360 -20.04 -6.09 4.96
C VAL A 360 -18.67 -5.60 5.40
N GLN A 361 -17.59 -6.39 5.22
CA GLN A 361 -16.25 -5.99 5.62
C GLN A 361 -15.73 -4.80 4.79
N ASN A 362 -15.93 -4.80 3.47
CA ASN A 362 -15.57 -3.70 2.61
C ASN A 362 -16.33 -2.41 2.98
N LEU A 363 -17.64 -2.54 3.28
CA LEU A 363 -18.47 -1.44 3.71
C LEU A 363 -18.04 -0.87 5.08
N LEU A 364 -17.69 -1.75 6.03
CA LEU A 364 -17.13 -1.34 7.32
C LEU A 364 -15.80 -0.60 7.17
N SER A 365 -14.94 -1.04 6.26
CA SER A 365 -13.66 -0.37 5.97
C SER A 365 -13.86 1.02 5.39
N TRP A 366 -14.92 1.22 4.61
CA TRP A 366 -15.28 2.55 4.13
C TRP A 366 -15.96 3.40 5.21
N LEU A 367 -16.87 2.85 6.02
CA LEU A 367 -17.59 3.60 7.07
C LEU A 367 -16.67 3.98 8.25
N LEU A 368 -15.71 3.12 8.58
CA LEU A 368 -14.78 3.26 9.70
C LEU A 368 -13.34 3.25 9.15
N PRO A 369 -12.92 4.32 8.46
CA PRO A 369 -11.55 4.39 7.97
C PRO A 369 -10.58 4.41 9.15
N ASP A 370 -9.53 3.60 9.08
CA ASP A 370 -8.45 3.68 10.04
C ASP A 370 -7.80 5.05 9.92
N ALA A 371 -7.71 5.78 11.02
CA ALA A 371 -7.08 7.09 11.08
C ALA A 371 -5.56 7.01 10.83
N ALA A 372 -4.96 5.84 11.03
CA ALA A 372 -3.61 5.56 10.63
C ALA A 372 -3.66 4.97 9.20
N ALA A 373 -3.23 5.74 8.22
CA ALA A 373 -2.87 5.18 6.92
C ALA A 373 -1.88 4.04 7.18
N SER A 374 -2.31 2.79 6.97
CA SER A 374 -1.43 1.63 7.03
C SER A 374 -0.47 1.74 5.85
N VAL A 375 0.65 2.41 6.05
CA VAL A 375 1.77 2.31 5.12
C VAL A 375 2.34 0.92 5.32
N GLU A 376 1.79 -0.05 4.60
CA GLU A 376 2.26 -1.46 4.71
C GLU A 376 3.75 -1.57 4.38
N ALA A 377 4.22 -0.89 3.38
CA ALA A 377 5.64 -0.66 3.09
C ALA A 377 5.77 0.48 2.08
N ALA A 378 6.63 1.43 2.34
CA ALA A 378 7.00 2.43 1.35
C ALA A 378 8.33 2.04 0.71
N GLY A 379 8.36 1.92 -0.62
CA GLY A 379 9.61 1.77 -1.36
C GLY A 379 10.49 3.00 -1.16
N CYS A 380 11.81 2.79 -1.18
CA CYS A 380 12.75 3.90 -1.07
C CYS A 380 12.52 4.90 -2.20
N GLY A 381 12.37 6.18 -1.86
CA GLY A 381 12.09 7.27 -2.81
C GLY A 381 10.59 7.52 -3.08
N MET A 382 9.67 6.75 -2.49
CA MET A 382 8.24 7.05 -2.54
C MET A 382 7.86 8.18 -1.58
N LEU A 383 6.97 9.05 -2.05
CA LEU A 383 6.35 10.06 -1.19
C LEU A 383 5.25 9.38 -0.35
N VAL A 384 5.38 9.47 0.97
CA VAL A 384 4.37 8.96 1.90
C VAL A 384 3.66 10.14 2.52
N SER A 385 2.34 10.22 2.34
CA SER A 385 1.49 11.24 2.97
C SER A 385 0.84 10.67 4.23
N PHE A 386 0.99 11.35 5.34
CA PHE A 386 0.33 11.03 6.59
C PHE A 386 -0.72 12.09 6.90
N VAL A 387 -1.91 11.66 7.30
CA VAL A 387 -2.89 12.54 7.95
C VAL A 387 -2.68 12.36 9.45
N LEU A 388 -2.22 13.41 10.12
CA LEU A 388 -2.15 13.44 11.58
C LEU A 388 -3.47 13.98 12.09
N ASP A 389 -4.20 13.20 12.87
CA ASP A 389 -5.29 13.72 13.65
C ASP A 389 -4.73 14.65 14.75
N ALA A 390 -5.29 15.86 14.82
CA ALA A 390 -4.89 16.91 15.76
C ALA A 390 -5.44 16.67 17.17
#